data_453c280e9bc6fadd6d81cf4f0527ebca
#
_entry.id   453c280e9bc6fadd6d81cf4f0527ebca
#
_cell.length_a   1.000
_cell.length_b   1.000
_cell.length_c   1.000
_cell.angle_alpha   90.00
_cell.angle_beta   90.00
_cell.angle_gamma   90.00
#
_symmetry.space_group_name_H-M   'P 1'
#
loop_
_entity.id
_entity.type
_entity.pdbx_description
1 polymer ?
#
loop_
_entity_poly.entity_id
_entity_poly.type
_entity_poly.pdbx_seq_one_letter_code
_entity_poly.pdbx_strand_id
1 'polypeptide(L)'
;MIKKRIIPCLDVKDGRVVKGIQFKGLRDIGNPVDLAMYYNEAGADELVFLDISKTEEGHSLMLEVIEQTASRLFIPLTVGGGIQSLDDITQLLNHGADKVSLNSSALKNPQLIKQASDKFGRQCICIAIDSYYDHERKAHYCCTHGGKKLTNIKVYDWVQQVEQLGAGELLVTSMGHDGMKQGFDIEHLAKIKSLVNIPIIASGGGGNAQHFVELFDQTDVSAGLAASILHDRETTVQSIKEAIRQGGIAVR
;
A
#
# COMPACT_ATOMS: atom_id res chain seq x y z
N MET A 1 -22.02 -6.99 -4.95
CA MET A 1 -20.96 -6.02 -5.30
C MET A 1 -19.97 -5.96 -4.13
N ILE A 2 -18.68 -6.06 -4.37
CA ILE A 2 -17.66 -5.96 -3.31
C ILE A 2 -17.57 -4.50 -2.87
N LYS A 3 -17.69 -4.24 -1.56
CA LYS A 3 -17.56 -2.90 -1.01
C LYS A 3 -16.13 -2.39 -1.14
N LYS A 4 -15.96 -1.15 -1.55
CA LYS A 4 -14.67 -0.46 -1.66
C LYS A 4 -14.09 -0.15 -0.27
N ARG A 5 -12.76 -0.06 -0.17
CA ARG A 5 -12.02 0.17 1.09
C ARG A 5 -11.22 1.46 1.00
N ILE A 6 -11.12 2.18 2.13
CA ILE A 6 -10.23 3.33 2.29
C ILE A 6 -9.16 2.96 3.30
N ILE A 7 -7.90 3.07 2.87
CA ILE A 7 -6.74 2.54 3.58
C ILE A 7 -5.75 3.67 3.86
N PRO A 8 -5.61 4.15 5.10
CA PRO A 8 -4.50 5.02 5.48
C PRO A 8 -3.16 4.28 5.42
N CYS A 9 -2.11 4.99 4.98
CA CYS A 9 -0.74 4.48 4.94
C CYS A 9 0.17 5.35 5.80
N LEU A 10 0.93 4.71 6.70
CA LEU A 10 1.85 5.35 7.62
C LEU A 10 3.28 4.89 7.32
N ASP A 11 4.13 5.84 6.90
CA ASP A 11 5.57 5.59 6.77
C ASP A 11 6.18 5.64 8.17
N VAL A 12 6.75 4.51 8.63
CA VAL A 12 7.38 4.40 9.95
C VAL A 12 8.90 4.38 9.79
N LYS A 13 9.58 5.23 10.53
CA LYS A 13 11.03 5.29 10.60
C LYS A 13 11.48 5.37 12.05
N ASP A 14 12.32 4.42 12.46
CA ASP A 14 12.90 4.37 13.80
C ASP A 14 11.82 4.55 14.89
N GLY A 15 10.69 3.82 14.77
CA GLY A 15 9.57 3.84 15.70
C GLY A 15 8.66 5.07 15.65
N ARG A 16 8.81 5.97 14.67
CA ARG A 16 7.98 7.18 14.50
C ARG A 16 7.33 7.22 13.14
N VAL A 17 6.08 7.72 13.08
CA VAL A 17 5.46 8.03 11.79
C VAL A 17 6.07 9.30 11.24
N VAL A 18 6.53 9.22 10.00
CA VAL A 18 7.13 10.34 9.29
C VAL A 18 6.43 10.58 7.96
N LYS A 19 6.49 11.80 7.45
CA LYS A 19 5.99 12.15 6.12
C LYS A 19 6.94 13.10 5.41
N GLY A 20 7.16 12.83 4.14
CA GLY A 20 7.91 13.68 3.22
C GLY A 20 7.36 13.54 1.81
N ILE A 21 7.84 14.36 0.89
CA ILE A 21 7.54 14.23 -0.54
C ILE A 21 8.58 13.29 -1.14
N GLN A 22 8.15 12.15 -1.69
CA GLN A 22 9.03 11.12 -2.25
C GLN A 22 10.16 10.71 -1.28
N PHE A 23 9.82 10.53 -0.01
CA PHE A 23 10.77 10.21 1.09
C PHE A 23 11.89 11.23 1.33
N LYS A 24 11.71 12.50 0.91
CA LYS A 24 12.62 13.62 1.19
C LYS A 24 11.97 14.60 2.15
N GLY A 25 12.81 15.29 2.96
CA GLY A 25 12.34 16.29 3.91
C GLY A 25 11.37 15.71 4.94
N LEU A 26 11.70 14.54 5.51
CA LEU A 26 10.84 13.84 6.47
C LEU A 26 10.58 14.70 7.69
N ARG A 27 9.30 14.89 8.02
CA ARG A 27 8.82 15.49 9.27
C ARG A 27 8.19 14.41 10.14
N ASP A 28 8.34 14.52 11.44
CA ASP A 28 7.67 13.65 12.42
C ASP A 28 6.18 14.01 12.46
N ILE A 29 5.34 13.00 12.32
CA ILE A 29 3.87 13.11 12.36
C ILE A 29 3.33 12.67 13.72
N GLY A 30 3.98 11.70 14.39
CA GLY A 30 3.54 11.23 15.68
C GLY A 30 3.88 9.78 16.00
N ASN A 31 3.26 9.30 17.07
CA ASN A 31 3.37 7.90 17.47
C ASN A 31 2.53 7.02 16.56
N PRO A 32 3.09 5.92 16.00
CA PRO A 32 2.36 5.04 15.07
C PRO A 32 1.17 4.33 15.71
N VAL A 33 1.26 3.93 16.97
CA VAL A 33 0.15 3.26 17.69
C VAL A 33 -1.02 4.22 17.86
N ASP A 34 -0.77 5.46 18.29
CA ASP A 34 -1.82 6.47 18.50
C ASP A 34 -2.50 6.84 17.18
N LEU A 35 -1.72 6.98 16.10
CA LEU A 35 -2.27 7.25 14.76
C LEU A 35 -3.07 6.07 14.21
N ALA A 36 -2.62 4.84 14.46
CA ALA A 36 -3.37 3.65 14.08
C ALA A 36 -4.74 3.61 14.78
N MET A 37 -4.77 3.89 16.09
CA MET A 37 -6.02 3.96 16.85
C MET A 37 -6.93 5.08 16.35
N TYR A 38 -6.37 6.25 16.06
CA TYR A 38 -7.13 7.35 15.46
C TYR A 38 -7.81 6.94 14.14
N TYR A 39 -7.08 6.28 13.22
CA TYR A 39 -7.66 5.83 11.95
C TYR A 39 -8.66 4.68 12.12
N ASN A 40 -8.42 3.79 13.06
CA ASN A 40 -9.39 2.75 13.40
C ASN A 40 -10.73 3.36 13.87
N GLU A 41 -10.70 4.34 14.77
CA GLU A 41 -11.87 5.06 15.25
C GLU A 41 -12.51 5.94 14.17
N ALA A 42 -11.71 6.51 13.26
CA ALA A 42 -12.18 7.26 12.10
C ALA A 42 -12.84 6.38 11.02
N GLY A 43 -12.90 5.07 11.22
CA GLY A 43 -13.58 4.14 10.32
C GLY A 43 -12.77 3.75 9.09
N ALA A 44 -11.44 3.74 9.18
CA ALA A 44 -10.60 3.13 8.16
C ALA A 44 -10.91 1.62 8.02
N ASP A 45 -10.75 1.07 6.83
CA ASP A 45 -11.08 -0.33 6.56
C ASP A 45 -9.90 -1.28 6.78
N GLU A 46 -8.69 -0.78 6.63
CA GLU A 46 -7.40 -1.42 6.85
C GLU A 46 -6.35 -0.33 7.12
N LEU A 47 -5.19 -0.72 7.63
CA LEU A 47 -4.01 0.14 7.73
C LEU A 47 -2.82 -0.48 7.01
N VAL A 48 -1.97 0.38 6.46
CA VAL A 48 -0.66 -0.02 5.93
C VAL A 48 0.43 0.69 6.72
N PHE A 49 1.37 -0.07 7.26
CA PHE A 49 2.64 0.43 7.78
C PHE A 49 3.74 0.13 6.78
N LEU A 50 4.52 1.14 6.41
CA LEU A 50 5.72 0.99 5.59
C LEU A 50 6.95 1.30 6.44
N ASP A 51 7.71 0.27 6.79
CA ASP A 51 8.99 0.43 7.46
C ASP A 51 10.04 0.99 6.48
N ILE A 52 10.43 2.22 6.72
CA ILE A 52 11.47 2.91 5.95
C ILE A 52 12.77 3.11 6.76
N SER A 53 12.90 2.40 7.88
CA SER A 53 14.12 2.36 8.69
C SER A 53 15.29 1.78 7.89
N LYS A 54 16.51 2.17 8.26
CA LYS A 54 17.73 1.73 7.56
C LYS A 54 18.65 0.89 8.43
N THR A 55 18.32 0.73 9.70
CA THR A 55 19.14 0.05 10.70
C THR A 55 18.41 -1.17 11.26
N GLU A 56 19.16 -2.14 11.78
CA GLU A 56 18.60 -3.30 12.49
C GLU A 56 17.81 -2.87 13.74
N GLU A 57 18.30 -1.85 14.45
CA GLU A 57 17.61 -1.28 15.60
C GLU A 57 16.25 -0.69 15.20
N GLY A 58 16.19 0.06 14.09
CA GLY A 58 14.93 0.60 13.58
C GLY A 58 13.94 -0.50 13.18
N HIS A 59 14.41 -1.60 12.61
CA HIS A 59 13.57 -2.76 12.31
C HIS A 59 13.08 -3.48 13.57
N SER A 60 13.90 -3.60 14.61
CA SER A 60 13.47 -4.15 15.90
C SER A 60 12.40 -3.29 16.56
N LEU A 61 12.55 -1.97 16.55
CA LEU A 61 11.53 -1.02 17.01
C LEU A 61 10.22 -1.16 16.22
N MET A 62 10.30 -1.48 14.93
CA MET A 62 9.11 -1.73 14.12
C MET A 62 8.33 -2.96 14.58
N LEU A 63 8.98 -4.04 14.98
CA LEU A 63 8.30 -5.23 15.52
C LEU A 63 7.53 -4.90 16.80
N GLU A 64 8.12 -4.12 17.70
CA GLU A 64 7.44 -3.65 18.92
C GLU A 64 6.22 -2.76 18.59
N VAL A 65 6.35 -1.87 17.61
CA VAL A 65 5.24 -1.03 17.14
C VAL A 65 4.10 -1.87 16.58
N ILE A 66 4.42 -2.91 15.80
CA ILE A 66 3.41 -3.84 15.23
C ILE A 66 2.67 -4.54 16.35
N GLU A 67 3.36 -5.12 17.33
CA GLU A 67 2.76 -5.85 18.44
C GLU A 67 1.84 -4.95 19.29
N GLN A 68 2.30 -3.75 19.64
CA GLN A 68 1.50 -2.77 20.37
C GLN A 68 0.27 -2.31 19.58
N THR A 69 0.41 -2.14 18.27
CA THR A 69 -0.69 -1.74 17.40
C THR A 69 -1.70 -2.87 17.26
N ALA A 70 -1.26 -4.07 16.90
CA ALA A 70 -2.11 -5.22 16.65
C ALA A 70 -2.94 -5.63 17.87
N SER A 71 -2.39 -5.47 19.09
CA SER A 71 -3.11 -5.76 20.33
C SER A 71 -4.33 -4.85 20.57
N ARG A 72 -4.44 -3.74 19.87
CA ARG A 72 -5.49 -2.71 20.07
C ARG A 72 -6.32 -2.45 18.80
N LEU A 73 -5.87 -2.91 17.65
CA LEU A 73 -6.48 -2.63 16.36
C LEU A 73 -7.58 -3.65 16.04
N PHE A 74 -8.71 -3.19 15.47
CA PHE A 74 -9.83 -4.04 15.05
C PHE A 74 -9.98 -4.16 13.54
N ILE A 75 -9.10 -3.52 12.77
CA ILE A 75 -9.04 -3.58 11.31
C ILE A 75 -7.72 -4.21 10.88
N PRO A 76 -7.65 -4.85 9.69
CA PRO A 76 -6.44 -5.51 9.23
C PRO A 76 -5.23 -4.56 9.13
N LEU A 77 -4.07 -5.06 9.55
CA LEU A 77 -2.78 -4.39 9.46
C LEU A 77 -1.90 -5.06 8.41
N THR A 78 -1.55 -4.31 7.38
CA THR A 78 -0.54 -4.72 6.39
C THR A 78 0.79 -4.04 6.71
N VAL A 79 1.87 -4.81 6.75
CA VAL A 79 3.21 -4.29 7.01
C VAL A 79 4.11 -4.53 5.80
N GLY A 80 4.78 -3.49 5.34
CA GLY A 80 5.76 -3.52 4.26
C GLY A 80 7.05 -2.82 4.63
N GLY A 81 8.04 -2.94 3.75
CA GLY A 81 9.37 -2.37 3.95
C GLY A 81 10.38 -3.36 4.54
N GLY A 82 11.61 -3.37 4.02
CA GLY A 82 12.71 -4.16 4.54
C GLY A 82 12.63 -5.68 4.38
N ILE A 83 11.51 -6.26 4.03
CA ILE A 83 11.24 -7.71 3.99
C ILE A 83 12.07 -8.38 2.88
N GLN A 84 12.90 -9.38 3.22
CA GLN A 84 13.79 -10.05 2.27
C GLN A 84 13.67 -11.59 2.29
N SER A 85 13.10 -12.17 3.34
CA SER A 85 13.08 -13.61 3.56
C SER A 85 11.74 -14.11 4.12
N LEU A 86 11.55 -15.43 4.13
CA LEU A 86 10.43 -16.08 4.82
C LEU A 86 10.48 -15.89 6.35
N ASP A 87 11.67 -15.73 6.89
CA ASP A 87 11.84 -15.52 8.33
C ASP A 87 11.38 -14.11 8.72
N ASP A 88 11.67 -13.09 7.91
CA ASP A 88 11.14 -11.74 8.12
C ASP A 88 9.59 -11.75 8.08
N ILE A 89 9.01 -12.44 7.09
CA ILE A 89 7.55 -12.59 7.00
C ILE A 89 7.00 -13.29 8.24
N THR A 90 7.67 -14.36 8.69
CA THR A 90 7.25 -15.10 9.90
C THR A 90 7.26 -14.19 11.13
N GLN A 91 8.30 -13.39 11.30
CA GLN A 91 8.38 -12.45 12.43
C GLN A 91 7.25 -11.42 12.41
N LEU A 92 7.01 -10.77 11.26
CA LEU A 92 5.95 -9.77 11.13
C LEU A 92 4.57 -10.34 11.44
N LEU A 93 4.24 -11.52 10.90
CA LEU A 93 2.95 -12.18 11.15
C LEU A 93 2.81 -12.63 12.61
N ASN A 94 3.89 -13.13 13.23
CA ASN A 94 3.88 -13.53 14.64
C ASN A 94 3.71 -12.33 15.59
N HIS A 95 4.15 -11.13 15.21
CA HIS A 95 3.94 -9.89 15.98
C HIS A 95 2.59 -9.23 15.71
N GLY A 96 1.75 -9.83 14.87
CA GLY A 96 0.35 -9.43 14.70
C GLY A 96 0.01 -8.71 13.39
N ALA A 97 0.91 -8.66 12.41
CA ALA A 97 0.53 -8.25 11.06
C ALA A 97 -0.43 -9.29 10.45
N ASP A 98 -1.50 -8.82 9.79
CA ASP A 98 -2.42 -9.68 9.04
C ASP A 98 -1.90 -10.00 7.65
N LYS A 99 -1.18 -9.04 7.06
CA LYS A 99 -0.60 -9.15 5.72
C LYS A 99 0.81 -8.57 5.71
N VAL A 100 1.62 -9.04 4.78
CA VAL A 100 2.92 -8.44 4.45
C VAL A 100 2.92 -7.92 3.02
N SER A 101 3.63 -6.80 2.81
CA SER A 101 3.76 -6.16 1.50
C SER A 101 5.19 -6.26 0.99
N LEU A 102 5.39 -6.98 -0.12
CA LEU A 102 6.68 -7.23 -0.74
C LEU A 102 6.83 -6.38 -2.01
N ASN A 103 7.98 -5.74 -2.19
CA ASN A 103 8.31 -4.98 -3.42
C ASN A 103 9.67 -5.42 -3.97
N SER A 104 10.77 -4.76 -3.60
CA SER A 104 12.11 -4.96 -4.17
C SER A 104 12.62 -6.40 -4.04
N SER A 105 12.33 -7.07 -2.92
CA SER A 105 12.69 -8.47 -2.71
C SER A 105 11.96 -9.41 -3.67
N ALA A 106 10.67 -9.16 -3.91
CA ALA A 106 9.88 -9.93 -4.87
C ALA A 106 10.38 -9.76 -6.31
N LEU A 107 10.73 -8.52 -6.71
CA LEU A 107 11.34 -8.25 -8.02
C LEU A 107 12.70 -8.94 -8.19
N LYS A 108 13.51 -9.01 -7.11
CA LYS A 108 14.81 -9.67 -7.10
C LYS A 108 14.71 -11.20 -7.08
N ASN A 109 13.76 -11.73 -6.32
CA ASN A 109 13.51 -13.17 -6.17
C ASN A 109 12.00 -13.46 -6.20
N PRO A 110 11.41 -13.65 -7.39
CA PRO A 110 9.98 -13.93 -7.54
C PRO A 110 9.53 -15.21 -6.81
N GLN A 111 10.42 -16.19 -6.61
CA GLN A 111 10.10 -17.42 -5.90
C GLN A 111 9.76 -17.19 -4.43
N LEU A 112 10.19 -16.07 -3.84
CA LEU A 112 9.78 -15.69 -2.48
C LEU A 112 8.26 -15.56 -2.37
N ILE A 113 7.59 -15.04 -3.42
CA ILE A 113 6.12 -14.91 -3.45
C ILE A 113 5.47 -16.30 -3.35
N LYS A 114 5.93 -17.24 -4.18
CA LYS A 114 5.41 -18.62 -4.18
C LYS A 114 5.60 -19.29 -2.83
N GLN A 115 6.83 -19.24 -2.30
CA GLN A 115 7.16 -19.84 -1.01
C GLN A 115 6.35 -19.23 0.14
N ALA A 116 6.18 -17.90 0.15
CA ALA A 116 5.39 -17.20 1.16
C ALA A 116 3.90 -17.55 1.04
N SER A 117 3.36 -17.58 -0.17
CA SER A 117 1.97 -17.96 -0.42
C SER A 117 1.67 -19.40 -0.02
N ASP A 118 2.59 -20.33 -0.30
CA ASP A 118 2.45 -21.74 0.09
C ASP A 118 2.51 -21.94 1.61
N LYS A 119 3.35 -21.16 2.30
CA LYS A 119 3.54 -21.26 3.75
C LYS A 119 2.46 -20.56 4.57
N PHE A 120 2.05 -19.36 4.17
CA PHE A 120 1.18 -18.48 4.97
C PHE A 120 -0.22 -18.30 4.38
N GLY A 121 -0.44 -18.75 3.15
CA GLY A 121 -1.65 -18.50 2.39
C GLY A 121 -1.57 -17.18 1.60
N ARG A 122 -2.15 -17.20 0.39
CA ARG A 122 -2.12 -16.04 -0.52
C ARG A 122 -2.73 -14.77 0.08
N GLN A 123 -3.72 -14.90 0.96
CA GLN A 123 -4.39 -13.77 1.61
C GLN A 123 -3.47 -12.91 2.49
N CYS A 124 -2.33 -13.48 2.94
CA CYS A 124 -1.31 -12.76 3.71
C CYS A 124 -0.29 -12.03 2.82
N ILE A 125 -0.29 -12.24 1.51
CA ILE A 125 0.76 -11.77 0.60
C ILE A 125 0.22 -10.68 -0.32
N CYS A 126 0.62 -9.44 -0.04
CA CYS A 126 0.40 -8.28 -0.89
C CYS A 126 1.69 -7.97 -1.67
N ILE A 127 1.58 -7.70 -2.97
CA ILE A 127 2.73 -7.26 -3.77
C ILE A 127 2.59 -5.78 -4.06
N ALA A 128 3.53 -5.00 -3.50
CA ALA A 128 3.65 -3.58 -3.80
C ALA A 128 4.40 -3.38 -5.12
N ILE A 129 3.88 -2.51 -5.95
CA ILE A 129 4.41 -2.19 -7.29
C ILE A 129 4.50 -0.67 -7.41
N ASP A 130 5.70 -0.14 -7.32
CA ASP A 130 5.98 1.24 -7.70
C ASP A 130 6.09 1.29 -9.22
N SER A 131 5.14 1.93 -9.87
CA SER A 131 5.00 1.99 -11.32
C SER A 131 5.40 3.35 -11.85
N TYR A 132 6.30 3.38 -12.84
CA TYR A 132 6.72 4.60 -13.52
C TYR A 132 6.53 4.46 -15.03
N TYR A 133 5.89 5.45 -15.67
CA TYR A 133 5.79 5.52 -17.13
C TYR A 133 7.08 6.07 -17.73
N ASP A 134 7.78 5.25 -18.50
CA ASP A 134 8.98 5.65 -19.21
C ASP A 134 8.60 6.20 -20.60
N HIS A 135 8.75 7.49 -20.79
CA HIS A 135 8.35 8.18 -22.00
C HIS A 135 9.20 7.78 -23.24
N GLU A 136 10.46 7.38 -23.03
CA GLU A 136 11.34 6.96 -24.11
C GLU A 136 10.97 5.55 -24.58
N ARG A 137 10.74 4.63 -23.62
CA ARG A 137 10.37 3.24 -23.89
C ARG A 137 8.86 3.04 -24.08
N LYS A 138 8.05 4.09 -23.88
CA LYS A 138 6.58 4.13 -24.03
C LYS A 138 5.87 3.00 -23.30
N ALA A 139 6.27 2.72 -22.06
CA ALA A 139 5.68 1.67 -21.23
C ALA A 139 5.87 1.95 -19.73
N HIS A 140 5.03 1.28 -18.92
CA HIS A 140 5.17 1.29 -17.47
C HIS A 140 6.18 0.23 -17.01
N TYR A 141 7.13 0.65 -16.18
CA TYR A 141 8.17 -0.20 -15.59
C TYR A 141 8.09 -0.18 -14.07
N CYS A 142 8.42 -1.32 -13.45
CA CYS A 142 8.54 -1.42 -12.00
C CYS A 142 9.76 -0.65 -11.49
N CYS A 143 9.59 0.01 -10.35
CA CYS A 143 10.69 0.65 -9.62
C CYS A 143 11.00 -0.10 -8.34
N THR A 144 12.21 0.07 -7.84
CA THR A 144 12.68 -0.41 -6.54
C THR A 144 13.15 0.75 -5.67
N HIS A 145 13.43 0.47 -4.38
CA HIS A 145 13.96 1.45 -3.44
C HIS A 145 13.06 2.70 -3.30
N GLY A 146 11.72 2.48 -3.16
CA GLY A 146 10.76 3.57 -3.03
C GLY A 146 10.73 4.47 -4.28
N GLY A 147 10.65 3.88 -5.45
CA GLY A 147 10.55 4.58 -6.72
C GLY A 147 11.85 5.16 -7.28
N LYS A 148 12.98 4.98 -6.57
CA LYS A 148 14.26 5.64 -6.93
C LYS A 148 15.05 4.96 -8.04
N LYS A 149 14.81 3.67 -8.27
CA LYS A 149 15.56 2.88 -9.27
C LYS A 149 14.61 2.19 -10.22
N LEU A 150 14.58 2.63 -11.46
CA LEU A 150 13.82 2.01 -12.53
C LEU A 150 14.45 0.66 -12.90
N THR A 151 13.61 -0.33 -13.12
CA THR A 151 14.01 -1.67 -13.59
C THR A 151 13.75 -1.84 -15.09
N ASN A 152 14.05 -3.04 -15.63
CA ASN A 152 13.64 -3.44 -16.97
C ASN A 152 12.37 -4.32 -16.97
N ILE A 153 11.69 -4.46 -15.82
CA ILE A 153 10.51 -5.30 -15.67
C ILE A 153 9.28 -4.45 -15.97
N LYS A 154 8.54 -4.82 -17.01
CA LYS A 154 7.29 -4.15 -17.37
C LYS A 154 6.20 -4.48 -16.34
N VAL A 155 5.45 -3.47 -15.92
CA VAL A 155 4.40 -3.62 -14.90
C VAL A 155 3.34 -4.63 -15.35
N TYR A 156 2.88 -4.56 -16.59
CA TYR A 156 1.79 -5.45 -17.07
C TYR A 156 2.18 -6.92 -17.16
N ASP A 157 3.45 -7.22 -17.41
CA ASP A 157 3.96 -8.60 -17.36
C ASP A 157 4.11 -9.05 -15.89
N TRP A 158 4.60 -8.15 -15.04
CA TRP A 158 4.85 -8.43 -13.63
C TRP A 158 3.55 -8.70 -12.84
N VAL A 159 2.49 -7.95 -13.06
CA VAL A 159 1.21 -8.18 -12.33
C VAL A 159 0.63 -9.55 -12.62
N GLN A 160 0.74 -10.05 -13.86
CA GLN A 160 0.30 -11.39 -14.20
C GLN A 160 1.20 -12.47 -13.57
N GLN A 161 2.51 -12.25 -13.59
CA GLN A 161 3.47 -13.19 -12.98
C GLN A 161 3.25 -13.32 -11.47
N VAL A 162 3.04 -12.21 -10.74
CA VAL A 162 2.85 -12.28 -9.29
C VAL A 162 1.53 -12.93 -8.91
N GLU A 163 0.46 -12.73 -9.68
CA GLU A 163 -0.80 -13.46 -9.47
C GLU A 163 -0.60 -14.97 -9.64
N GLN A 164 0.11 -15.40 -10.67
CA GLN A 164 0.43 -16.83 -10.92
C GLN A 164 1.31 -17.41 -9.80
N LEU A 165 2.20 -16.61 -9.21
CA LEU A 165 3.04 -17.01 -8.09
C LEU A 165 2.29 -17.06 -6.75
N GLY A 166 1.03 -16.63 -6.72
CA GLY A 166 0.18 -16.76 -5.53
C GLY A 166 0.03 -15.48 -4.72
N ALA A 167 0.29 -14.31 -5.29
CA ALA A 167 -0.08 -13.04 -4.67
C ALA A 167 -1.60 -13.00 -4.39
N GLY A 168 -2.00 -12.52 -3.22
CA GLY A 168 -3.40 -12.36 -2.84
C GLY A 168 -3.96 -10.99 -3.15
N GLU A 169 -3.10 -9.98 -3.25
CA GLU A 169 -3.48 -8.58 -3.49
C GLU A 169 -2.33 -7.80 -4.10
N LEU A 170 -2.62 -6.76 -4.87
CA LEU A 170 -1.65 -5.81 -5.38
C LEU A 170 -1.83 -4.44 -4.70
N LEU A 171 -0.73 -3.78 -4.35
CA LEU A 171 -0.69 -2.37 -3.98
C LEU A 171 0.09 -1.62 -5.06
N VAL A 172 -0.61 -0.88 -5.91
CA VAL A 172 -0.01 -0.22 -7.08
C VAL A 172 0.12 1.27 -6.82
N THR A 173 1.35 1.76 -6.79
CA THR A 173 1.65 3.19 -6.65
C THR A 173 2.10 3.76 -7.99
N SER A 174 1.33 4.70 -8.54
CA SER A 174 1.72 5.46 -9.73
C SER A 174 2.69 6.56 -9.34
N MET A 175 3.99 6.35 -9.60
CA MET A 175 5.07 7.24 -9.15
C MET A 175 4.99 8.64 -9.77
N GLY A 176 4.43 8.78 -10.98
CA GLY A 176 4.18 10.07 -11.62
C GLY A 176 3.06 10.88 -10.96
N HIS A 177 2.18 10.23 -10.23
CA HIS A 177 1.04 10.84 -9.52
C HIS A 177 1.29 10.96 -8.01
N ASP A 178 2.27 10.22 -7.46
CA ASP A 178 2.50 10.16 -6.02
C ASP A 178 2.93 11.52 -5.44
N GLY A 179 2.17 11.98 -4.45
CA GLY A 179 2.35 13.28 -3.82
C GLY A 179 1.83 14.48 -4.61
N MET A 180 1.38 14.29 -5.86
CA MET A 180 0.91 15.39 -6.73
C MET A 180 -0.52 15.86 -6.42
N LYS A 181 -1.34 15.03 -5.75
CA LYS A 181 -2.75 15.33 -5.40
C LYS A 181 -3.64 15.69 -6.59
N GLN A 182 -3.34 15.18 -7.78
CA GLN A 182 -4.03 15.52 -9.05
C GLN A 182 -4.98 14.41 -9.54
N GLY A 183 -5.26 13.41 -8.73
CA GLY A 183 -6.05 12.25 -9.06
C GLY A 183 -5.21 11.00 -9.31
N PHE A 184 -5.87 9.84 -9.20
CA PHE A 184 -5.26 8.55 -9.46
C PHE A 184 -5.02 8.34 -10.96
N ASP A 185 -4.07 7.47 -11.30
CA ASP A 185 -3.80 7.05 -12.68
C ASP A 185 -4.85 6.03 -13.15
N ILE A 186 -6.02 6.54 -13.51
CA ILE A 186 -7.21 5.74 -13.82
C ILE A 186 -6.96 4.75 -14.97
N GLU A 187 -6.38 5.24 -16.08
CA GLU A 187 -6.14 4.43 -17.26
C GLU A 187 -5.18 3.26 -16.96
N HIS A 188 -4.10 3.55 -16.24
CA HIS A 188 -3.12 2.55 -15.83
C HIS A 188 -3.73 1.50 -14.89
N LEU A 189 -4.48 1.93 -13.88
CA LEU A 189 -5.14 1.06 -12.91
C LEU A 189 -6.22 0.19 -13.54
N ALA A 190 -7.04 0.74 -14.43
CA ALA A 190 -8.03 -0.01 -15.20
C ALA A 190 -7.36 -1.07 -16.08
N LYS A 191 -6.23 -0.71 -16.73
CA LYS A 191 -5.44 -1.66 -17.52
C LYS A 191 -4.90 -2.80 -16.67
N ILE A 192 -4.31 -2.51 -15.50
CA ILE A 192 -3.85 -3.56 -14.59
C ILE A 192 -5.02 -4.47 -14.18
N LYS A 193 -6.17 -3.87 -13.79
CA LYS A 193 -7.35 -4.65 -13.38
C LYS A 193 -7.88 -5.57 -14.47
N SER A 194 -7.73 -5.20 -15.74
CA SER A 194 -8.11 -6.07 -16.86
C SER A 194 -7.18 -7.28 -17.05
N LEU A 195 -6.01 -7.30 -16.41
CA LEU A 195 -5.00 -8.35 -16.56
C LEU A 195 -4.97 -9.35 -15.40
N VAL A 196 -5.58 -8.99 -14.24
CA VAL A 196 -5.56 -9.79 -13.01
C VAL A 196 -6.93 -9.87 -12.36
N ASN A 197 -7.20 -10.96 -11.64
CA ASN A 197 -8.44 -11.18 -10.91
C ASN A 197 -8.32 -10.80 -9.42
N ILE A 198 -7.11 -10.75 -8.89
CA ILE A 198 -6.88 -10.40 -7.48
C ILE A 198 -7.24 -8.93 -7.19
N PRO A 199 -7.55 -8.59 -5.92
CA PRO A 199 -7.81 -7.23 -5.49
C PRO A 199 -6.62 -6.30 -5.79
N ILE A 200 -6.94 -5.03 -6.07
CA ILE A 200 -5.95 -3.97 -6.27
C ILE A 200 -6.24 -2.83 -5.30
N ILE A 201 -5.21 -2.39 -4.60
CA ILE A 201 -5.17 -1.15 -3.83
C ILE A 201 -4.49 -0.10 -4.71
N ALA A 202 -5.20 0.98 -5.05
CA ALA A 202 -4.66 2.10 -5.80
C ALA A 202 -3.95 3.08 -4.87
N SER A 203 -2.74 3.49 -5.23
CA SER A 203 -1.91 4.44 -4.49
C SER A 203 -1.27 5.47 -5.42
N GLY A 204 -1.06 6.68 -4.90
CA GLY A 204 -0.49 7.80 -5.64
C GLY A 204 -1.55 8.64 -6.35
N GLY A 205 -1.58 9.95 -6.03
CA GLY A 205 -2.43 10.94 -6.68
C GLY A 205 -3.71 11.34 -5.94
N GLY A 206 -4.20 10.55 -4.97
CA GLY A 206 -5.37 10.91 -4.18
C GLY A 206 -5.18 12.22 -3.41
N GLY A 207 -5.86 13.30 -3.83
CA GLY A 207 -5.71 14.63 -3.27
C GLY A 207 -6.96 15.16 -2.55
N ASN A 208 -8.13 14.57 -2.81
CA ASN A 208 -9.40 14.92 -2.18
C ASN A 208 -10.41 13.79 -2.33
N ALA A 209 -11.59 13.91 -1.71
CA ALA A 209 -12.61 12.87 -1.71
C ALA A 209 -13.15 12.56 -3.12
N GLN A 210 -13.24 13.56 -4.01
CA GLN A 210 -13.74 13.39 -5.38
C GLN A 210 -12.84 12.46 -6.19
N HIS A 211 -11.51 12.49 -5.99
CA HIS A 211 -10.60 11.58 -6.66
C HIS A 211 -10.87 10.09 -6.33
N PHE A 212 -11.35 9.79 -5.13
CA PHE A 212 -11.76 8.42 -4.76
C PHE A 212 -13.08 8.01 -5.41
N VAL A 213 -14.02 8.96 -5.59
CA VAL A 213 -15.25 8.72 -6.35
C VAL A 213 -14.89 8.37 -7.79
N GLU A 214 -14.07 9.18 -8.44
CA GLU A 214 -13.60 8.95 -9.82
C GLU A 214 -12.86 7.62 -9.97
N LEU A 215 -11.97 7.29 -9.02
CA LEU A 215 -11.26 6.02 -8.99
C LEU A 215 -12.22 4.84 -9.03
N PHE A 216 -13.22 4.82 -8.16
CA PHE A 216 -14.11 3.68 -8.02
C PHE A 216 -15.24 3.64 -9.04
N ASP A 217 -15.59 4.77 -9.63
CA ASP A 217 -16.55 4.88 -10.75
C ASP A 217 -15.94 4.37 -12.06
N GLN A 218 -14.68 4.75 -12.33
CA GLN A 218 -14.02 4.48 -13.60
C GLN A 218 -13.15 3.22 -13.59
N THR A 219 -12.94 2.60 -12.41
CA THR A 219 -12.16 1.37 -12.29
C THR A 219 -12.84 0.36 -11.38
N ASP A 220 -12.48 -0.92 -11.54
CA ASP A 220 -12.92 -1.99 -10.63
C ASP A 220 -11.85 -2.34 -9.57
N VAL A 221 -11.03 -1.36 -9.18
CA VAL A 221 -10.08 -1.56 -8.08
C VAL A 221 -10.82 -1.70 -6.74
N SER A 222 -10.22 -2.41 -5.79
CA SER A 222 -10.86 -2.81 -4.54
C SER A 222 -10.69 -1.80 -3.42
N ALA A 223 -9.64 -0.97 -3.49
CA ALA A 223 -9.33 0.00 -2.45
C ALA A 223 -8.56 1.21 -2.99
N GLY A 224 -8.68 2.32 -2.28
CA GLY A 224 -7.84 3.51 -2.45
C GLY A 224 -7.04 3.78 -1.18
N LEU A 225 -5.73 4.01 -1.34
CA LEU A 225 -4.81 4.33 -0.27
C LEU A 225 -4.57 5.83 -0.21
N ALA A 226 -4.54 6.38 1.00
CA ALA A 226 -4.25 7.77 1.27
C ALA A 226 -3.23 7.92 2.41
N ALA A 227 -2.37 8.92 2.31
CA ALA A 227 -1.40 9.27 3.34
C ALA A 227 -1.48 10.76 3.68
N SER A 228 -0.81 11.61 2.91
CA SER A 228 -0.64 13.04 3.23
C SER A 228 -1.95 13.79 3.49
N ILE A 229 -2.96 13.61 2.67
CA ILE A 229 -4.26 14.31 2.82
C ILE A 229 -4.98 13.97 4.14
N LEU A 230 -4.73 12.75 4.67
CA LEU A 230 -5.27 12.33 5.97
C LEU A 230 -4.39 12.82 7.12
N HIS A 231 -3.06 12.73 7.00
CA HIS A 231 -2.12 13.19 8.03
C HIS A 231 -2.14 14.71 8.19
N ASP A 232 -2.31 15.44 7.09
CA ASP A 232 -2.39 16.90 7.06
C ASP A 232 -3.80 17.44 7.39
N ARG A 233 -4.76 16.51 7.66
CA ARG A 233 -6.17 16.81 7.96
C ARG A 233 -6.85 17.64 6.87
N GLU A 234 -6.42 17.49 5.62
CA GLU A 234 -7.09 18.12 4.47
C GLU A 234 -8.45 17.48 4.17
N THR A 235 -8.59 16.21 4.53
CA THR A 235 -9.83 15.44 4.49
C THR A 235 -9.83 14.37 5.58
N THR A 236 -10.96 13.66 5.75
CA THR A 236 -11.09 12.55 6.69
C THR A 236 -11.53 11.28 5.97
N VAL A 237 -11.28 10.11 6.58
CA VAL A 237 -11.80 8.83 6.08
C VAL A 237 -13.31 8.87 5.90
N GLN A 238 -14.02 9.47 6.86
CA GLN A 238 -15.48 9.61 6.81
C GLN A 238 -15.93 10.46 5.62
N SER A 239 -15.31 11.63 5.41
CA SER A 239 -15.65 12.52 4.28
C SER A 239 -15.43 11.84 2.93
N ILE A 240 -14.34 11.06 2.80
CA ILE A 240 -14.09 10.27 1.59
C ILE A 240 -15.19 9.22 1.39
N LYS A 241 -15.54 8.46 2.44
CA LYS A 241 -16.60 7.44 2.38
C LYS A 241 -17.97 8.03 2.09
N GLU A 242 -18.29 9.20 2.65
CA GLU A 242 -19.53 9.90 2.38
C GLU A 242 -19.65 10.32 0.90
N ALA A 243 -18.59 10.91 0.34
CA ALA A 243 -18.55 11.26 -1.08
C ALA A 243 -18.74 10.04 -1.98
N ILE A 244 -18.09 8.92 -1.67
CA ILE A 244 -18.24 7.65 -2.41
C ILE A 244 -19.68 7.14 -2.36
N ARG A 245 -20.34 7.18 -1.18
CA ARG A 245 -21.76 6.79 -1.03
C ARG A 245 -22.69 7.72 -1.81
N GLN A 246 -22.44 9.03 -1.78
CA GLN A 246 -23.19 10.02 -2.58
C GLN A 246 -23.03 9.78 -4.08
N GLY A 247 -21.90 9.29 -4.53
CA GLY A 247 -21.67 8.81 -5.90
C GLY A 247 -22.34 7.46 -6.23
N GLY A 248 -23.13 6.89 -5.32
CA GLY A 248 -23.82 5.60 -5.53
C GLY A 248 -22.93 4.36 -5.45
N ILE A 249 -21.70 4.48 -4.95
CA ILE A 249 -20.73 3.41 -4.88
C ILE A 249 -20.74 2.78 -3.48
N ALA A 250 -20.78 1.44 -3.42
CA ALA A 250 -20.77 0.71 -2.15
C ALA A 250 -19.38 0.78 -1.50
N VAL A 251 -19.29 1.35 -0.31
CA VAL A 251 -18.08 1.41 0.52
C VAL A 251 -18.36 0.77 1.89
N ARG A 252 -17.32 0.20 2.53
CA ARG A 252 -17.42 -0.37 3.88
C ARG A 252 -17.82 0.66 4.93
#